data_71783e5d0a009c7ecdebb96be4a6b26a
#
_entry.id   71783e5d0a009c7ecdebb96be4a6b26a
#
_cell.length_a   1.000
_cell.length_b   1.000
_cell.length_c   1.000
_cell.angle_alpha   90.00
_cell.angle_beta   90.00
_cell.angle_gamma   90.00
#
_symmetry.space_group_name_H-M   'P 1'
#
loop_
_entity.id
_entity.type
_entity.pdbx_description
1 polymer ?
#
loop_
_entity_poly.entity_id
_entity_poly.type
_entity_poly.pdbx_seq_one_letter_code
_entity_poly.pdbx_strand_id
1 'polypeptide(L)'
;MPMYSAALTKGKSVSMTSQFDAEQTDETIETRLWLDEHDWLYVLLKSQQNISPTFRFPDLISACVSLVFVNDDTSKRIFGFLGTELVLRPPHSPRRRESIWMPQYALLLAVQRSPANRHPNPKFQLDQLTTACVALSRRADASGANILQQARVNMANRVAKRRGAHLTI
;
A
#
# COMPACT_ATOMS: atom_id res chain seq x y z
N MET A 1 9.35 -39.18 -28.42
CA MET A 1 9.99 -37.88 -28.27
C MET A 1 9.13 -36.78 -27.68
N PRO A 2 7.85 -36.59 -28.03
CA PRO A 2 7.09 -35.50 -27.42
C PRO A 2 6.70 -35.71 -25.95
N MET A 3 6.82 -36.93 -25.43
CA MET A 3 6.44 -37.21 -24.05
C MET A 3 7.38 -36.63 -22.99
N TYR A 4 8.63 -36.35 -23.34
CA TYR A 4 9.60 -35.82 -22.37
C TYR A 4 9.39 -34.34 -22.09
N SER A 5 8.95 -33.59 -23.06
CA SER A 5 8.68 -32.15 -22.86
C SER A 5 7.44 -31.89 -22.03
N ALA A 6 6.44 -32.78 -22.08
CA ALA A 6 5.21 -32.64 -21.28
C ALA A 6 5.46 -32.89 -19.79
N ALA A 7 6.34 -33.82 -19.44
CA ALA A 7 6.70 -34.10 -18.04
C ALA A 7 7.47 -32.95 -17.41
N LEU A 8 8.39 -32.33 -18.16
CA LEU A 8 9.14 -31.16 -17.73
C LEU A 8 8.25 -29.94 -17.51
N THR A 9 7.23 -29.79 -18.34
CA THR A 9 6.29 -28.67 -18.25
C THR A 9 5.43 -28.78 -16.98
N LYS A 10 5.02 -29.98 -16.60
CA LYS A 10 4.26 -30.21 -15.36
C LYS A 10 5.07 -29.90 -14.11
N GLY A 11 6.34 -30.28 -14.07
CA GLY A 11 7.23 -29.98 -12.95
C GLY A 11 7.47 -28.49 -12.77
N LYS A 12 7.63 -27.78 -13.87
CA LYS A 12 7.80 -26.31 -13.86
C LYS A 12 6.54 -25.59 -13.38
N SER A 13 5.35 -26.03 -13.75
CA SER A 13 4.12 -25.36 -13.34
C SER A 13 3.83 -25.49 -11.85
N VAL A 14 4.17 -26.63 -11.22
CA VAL A 14 4.03 -26.82 -9.77
C VAL A 14 5.04 -25.95 -9.01
N SER A 15 6.28 -25.87 -9.49
CA SER A 15 7.31 -25.00 -8.93
C SER A 15 6.95 -23.52 -9.04
N MET A 16 6.39 -23.11 -10.17
CA MET A 16 5.95 -21.72 -10.37
C MET A 16 4.78 -21.33 -9.48
N THR A 17 3.87 -22.24 -9.16
CA THR A 17 2.74 -21.97 -8.28
C THR A 17 3.19 -21.66 -6.86
N SER A 18 4.14 -22.42 -6.32
CA SER A 18 4.66 -22.17 -4.97
C SER A 18 5.51 -20.91 -4.89
N GLN A 19 6.26 -20.58 -5.96
CA GLN A 19 6.98 -19.31 -6.07
C GLN A 19 6.02 -18.13 -6.17
N PHE A 20 4.92 -18.28 -6.89
CA PHE A 20 3.92 -17.25 -7.06
C PHE A 20 3.27 -16.86 -5.72
N ASP A 21 2.94 -17.82 -4.88
CA ASP A 21 2.38 -17.57 -3.55
C ASP A 21 3.37 -16.86 -2.62
N ALA A 22 4.66 -17.20 -2.70
CA ALA A 22 5.71 -16.53 -1.93
C ALA A 22 6.01 -15.13 -2.44
N GLU A 23 5.92 -14.91 -3.75
CA GLU A 23 6.15 -13.62 -4.38
C GLU A 23 5.00 -12.64 -4.17
N GLN A 24 3.76 -13.12 -3.98
CA GLN A 24 2.59 -12.25 -3.77
C GLN A 24 2.74 -11.32 -2.57
N THR A 25 3.44 -11.73 -1.53
CA THR A 25 3.66 -10.90 -0.33
C THR A 25 4.67 -9.78 -0.57
N ASP A 26 5.53 -9.91 -1.59
CA ASP A 26 6.58 -8.95 -1.93
C ASP A 26 6.27 -8.12 -3.18
N GLU A 27 5.08 -8.29 -3.75
CA GLU A 27 4.69 -7.55 -4.94
C GLU A 27 4.12 -6.18 -4.59
N THR A 28 4.27 -5.27 -5.54
CA THR A 28 3.59 -3.98 -5.52
C THR A 28 2.47 -3.99 -6.53
N ILE A 29 1.42 -3.23 -6.23
CA ILE A 29 0.27 -3.04 -7.10
C ILE A 29 0.11 -1.56 -7.40
N GLU A 30 -0.32 -1.25 -8.60
CA GLU A 30 -0.59 0.13 -9.00
C GLU A 30 -1.70 0.74 -8.14
N THR A 31 -1.45 1.95 -7.69
CA THR A 31 -2.43 2.81 -7.04
C THR A 31 -2.32 4.22 -7.62
N ARG A 32 -3.17 5.10 -7.16
CA ARG A 32 -3.12 6.52 -7.54
C ARG A 32 -3.24 7.38 -6.30
N LEU A 33 -2.55 8.50 -6.34
CA LEU A 33 -2.62 9.53 -5.31
C LEU A 33 -3.07 10.85 -5.90
N TRP A 34 -3.90 11.55 -5.18
CA TRP A 34 -4.23 12.93 -5.54
C TRP A 34 -2.97 13.78 -5.40
N LEU A 35 -2.89 14.82 -6.25
CA LEU A 35 -1.65 15.58 -6.45
C LEU A 35 -1.11 16.20 -5.17
N ASP A 36 -1.97 16.76 -4.32
CA ASP A 36 -1.51 17.43 -3.08
C ASP A 36 -0.78 16.47 -2.15
N GLU A 37 -1.31 15.28 -1.96
CA GLU A 37 -0.70 14.26 -1.13
C GLU A 37 0.55 13.69 -1.79
N HIS A 38 0.53 13.53 -3.10
CA HIS A 38 1.69 13.08 -3.86
C HIS A 38 2.84 14.06 -3.73
N ASP A 39 2.57 15.35 -3.90
CA ASP A 39 3.59 16.40 -3.80
C ASP A 39 4.20 16.44 -2.40
N TRP A 40 3.39 16.31 -1.38
CA TRP A 40 3.88 16.26 -0.01
C TRP A 40 4.80 15.04 0.23
N LEU A 41 4.41 13.87 -0.24
CA LEU A 41 5.25 12.67 -0.16
C LEU A 41 6.53 12.82 -0.98
N TYR A 42 6.47 13.49 -2.12
CA TYR A 42 7.66 13.74 -2.93
C TYR A 42 8.69 14.57 -2.17
N VAL A 43 8.26 15.58 -1.43
CA VAL A 43 9.17 16.38 -0.58
C VAL A 43 9.82 15.49 0.47
N LEU A 44 9.06 14.62 1.12
CA LEU A 44 9.59 13.67 2.09
C LEU A 44 10.56 12.68 1.43
N LEU A 45 10.21 12.16 0.25
CA LEU A 45 11.04 11.25 -0.53
C LEU A 45 12.41 11.83 -0.83
N LYS A 46 12.48 13.12 -1.16
CA LYS A 46 13.70 13.84 -1.50
C LYS A 46 14.40 14.46 -0.30
N SER A 47 13.84 14.32 0.89
CA SER A 47 14.38 14.92 2.10
C SER A 47 15.67 14.21 2.55
N GLN A 48 16.47 14.91 3.32
CA GLN A 48 17.68 14.34 3.92
C GLN A 48 17.38 13.31 5.01
N GLN A 49 16.15 13.27 5.51
CA GLN A 49 15.71 12.25 6.45
C GLN A 49 15.59 10.87 5.80
N ASN A 50 15.34 10.81 4.50
CA ASN A 50 15.16 9.57 3.75
C ASN A 50 16.49 9.01 3.26
N ILE A 51 17.34 8.66 4.21
CA ILE A 51 18.70 8.15 3.96
C ILE A 51 18.91 6.92 4.84
N SER A 52 19.57 5.89 4.30
CA SER A 52 20.05 4.70 5.01
C SER A 52 19.00 3.95 5.84
N PRO A 53 18.01 3.31 5.23
CA PRO A 53 17.83 3.16 3.78
C PRO A 53 17.06 4.31 3.15
N THR A 54 17.23 4.47 1.82
CA THR A 54 16.45 5.41 1.04
C THR A 54 15.18 4.71 0.57
N PHE A 55 14.03 5.16 1.02
CA PHE A 55 12.74 4.60 0.64
C PHE A 55 12.21 5.22 -0.64
N ARG A 56 11.40 4.46 -1.36
CA ARG A 56 10.71 4.87 -2.59
C ARG A 56 9.25 5.13 -2.30
N PHE A 57 8.51 5.62 -3.29
CA PHE A 57 7.08 5.89 -3.13
C PHE A 57 6.28 4.70 -2.59
N PRO A 58 6.45 3.47 -3.10
CA PRO A 58 5.70 2.34 -2.54
C PRO A 58 5.92 2.15 -1.05
N ASP A 59 7.13 2.37 -0.59
CA ASP A 59 7.47 2.24 0.84
C ASP A 59 6.78 3.30 1.68
N LEU A 60 6.77 4.54 1.21
CA LEU A 60 6.18 5.67 1.92
C LEU A 60 4.65 5.57 1.95
N ILE A 61 4.04 5.25 0.82
CA ILE A 61 2.58 5.08 0.73
C ILE A 61 2.13 3.94 1.63
N SER A 62 2.82 2.81 1.58
CA SER A 62 2.50 1.66 2.41
C SER A 62 2.65 1.96 3.90
N ALA A 63 3.66 2.74 4.27
CA ALA A 63 3.86 3.18 5.64
C ALA A 63 2.68 4.04 6.12
N CYS A 64 2.18 4.94 5.28
CA CYS A 64 1.01 5.75 5.60
C CYS A 64 -0.22 4.88 5.86
N VAL A 65 -0.43 3.88 5.03
CA VAL A 65 -1.54 2.93 5.23
C VAL A 65 -1.37 2.19 6.54
N SER A 66 -0.20 1.63 6.81
CA SER A 66 0.06 0.91 8.06
C SER A 66 -0.21 1.77 9.28
N LEU A 67 0.23 3.03 9.27
CA LEU A 67 0.01 3.95 10.39
C LEU A 67 -1.47 4.22 10.68
N VAL A 68 -2.28 4.34 9.64
CA VAL A 68 -3.72 4.57 9.80
C VAL A 68 -4.41 3.31 10.32
N PHE A 69 -3.94 2.13 9.93
CA PHE A 69 -4.56 0.86 10.27
C PHE A 69 -4.15 0.30 11.64
N VAL A 70 -3.26 0.98 12.35
CA VAL A 70 -2.90 0.60 13.75
C VAL A 70 -4.06 0.84 14.71
N ASN A 71 -4.96 1.77 14.42
CA ASN A 71 -6.06 2.16 15.29
C ASN A 71 -7.33 1.38 15.00
N ASP A 72 -8.17 1.17 16.01
CA ASP A 72 -9.43 0.44 15.90
C ASP A 72 -10.50 1.20 15.13
N ASP A 73 -10.36 2.53 15.03
CA ASP A 73 -11.33 3.40 14.37
C ASP A 73 -10.95 3.77 12.94
N THR A 74 -10.16 2.94 12.28
CA THR A 74 -9.60 3.19 10.95
C THR A 74 -10.66 3.55 9.91
N SER A 75 -11.71 2.74 9.79
CA SER A 75 -12.78 3.01 8.82
C SER A 75 -13.44 4.35 9.07
N LYS A 76 -13.73 4.67 10.32
CA LYS A 76 -14.35 5.95 10.70
C LYS A 76 -13.46 7.13 10.33
N ARG A 77 -12.17 7.02 10.56
CA ARG A 77 -11.21 8.09 10.23
C ARG A 77 -11.08 8.29 8.72
N ILE A 78 -10.96 7.19 7.97
CA ILE A 78 -10.84 7.26 6.51
C ILE A 78 -12.11 7.86 5.90
N PHE A 79 -13.27 7.30 6.21
CA PHE A 79 -14.53 7.78 5.63
C PHE A 79 -14.90 9.16 6.15
N GLY A 80 -14.51 9.52 7.37
CA GLY A 80 -14.65 10.88 7.87
C GLY A 80 -13.89 11.89 7.02
N PHE A 81 -12.63 11.61 6.71
CA PHE A 81 -11.82 12.46 5.84
C PHE A 81 -12.43 12.55 4.44
N LEU A 82 -12.80 11.40 3.86
CA LEU A 82 -13.34 11.36 2.51
C LEU A 82 -14.65 12.15 2.40
N GLY A 83 -15.55 11.99 3.36
CA GLY A 83 -16.86 12.60 3.34
C GLY A 83 -16.88 14.09 3.71
N THR A 84 -15.85 14.58 4.41
CA THR A 84 -15.83 16.00 4.85
C THR A 84 -14.81 16.84 4.10
N GLU A 85 -13.76 16.26 3.56
CA GLU A 85 -12.67 17.03 2.96
C GLU A 85 -12.41 16.68 1.50
N LEU A 86 -12.26 15.39 1.18
CA LEU A 86 -11.94 15.03 -0.19
C LEU A 86 -13.07 15.33 -1.15
N VAL A 87 -14.32 15.14 -0.72
CA VAL A 87 -15.50 15.44 -1.54
C VAL A 87 -15.62 16.92 -1.86
N LEU A 88 -15.01 17.81 -1.07
CA LEU A 88 -15.03 19.25 -1.31
C LEU A 88 -13.95 19.71 -2.30
N ARG A 89 -13.00 18.85 -2.62
CA ARG A 89 -11.97 19.16 -3.61
C ARG A 89 -12.55 19.07 -5.02
N PRO A 90 -11.97 19.81 -5.98
CA PRO A 90 -12.41 19.73 -7.37
C PRO A 90 -12.35 18.28 -7.89
N PRO A 91 -13.42 17.75 -8.49
CA PRO A 91 -13.46 16.33 -8.90
C PRO A 91 -12.45 16.01 -10.01
N HIS A 92 -11.95 17.02 -10.72
CA HIS A 92 -10.94 16.85 -11.77
C HIS A 92 -9.52 17.09 -11.29
N SER A 93 -9.30 17.09 -9.97
CA SER A 93 -7.95 17.21 -9.41
C SER A 93 -7.03 16.14 -9.97
N PRO A 94 -5.79 16.48 -10.39
CA PRO A 94 -4.89 15.50 -10.98
C PRO A 94 -4.53 14.39 -10.00
N ARG A 95 -4.32 13.18 -10.54
CA ARG A 95 -3.81 12.04 -9.80
C ARG A 95 -2.49 11.61 -10.40
N ARG A 96 -1.64 11.05 -9.55
CA ARG A 96 -0.36 10.47 -9.98
C ARG A 96 -0.38 8.97 -9.76
N ARG A 97 0.13 8.23 -10.74
CA ARG A 97 0.31 6.79 -10.62
C ARG A 97 1.49 6.50 -9.72
N GLU A 98 1.29 5.61 -8.79
CA GLU A 98 2.31 5.08 -7.91
C GLU A 98 2.03 3.61 -7.64
N SER A 99 2.82 2.99 -6.78
CA SER A 99 2.62 1.62 -6.37
C SER A 99 2.54 1.52 -4.86
N ILE A 100 1.90 0.47 -4.38
CA ILE A 100 1.75 0.16 -2.97
C ILE A 100 2.08 -1.32 -2.77
N TRP A 101 2.67 -1.67 -1.65
CA TRP A 101 2.95 -3.06 -1.32
C TRP A 101 1.66 -3.84 -1.09
N MET A 102 1.65 -5.10 -1.52
CA MET A 102 0.47 -5.97 -1.48
C MET A 102 -0.19 -6.06 -0.09
N PRO A 103 0.54 -6.23 1.02
CA PRO A 103 -0.11 -6.31 2.33
C PRO A 103 -0.95 -5.08 2.67
N GLN A 104 -0.47 -3.89 2.34
CA GLN A 104 -1.20 -2.65 2.59
C GLN A 104 -2.34 -2.46 1.60
N TYR A 105 -2.15 -2.87 0.36
CA TYR A 105 -3.23 -2.89 -0.63
C TYR A 105 -4.40 -3.75 -0.15
N ALA A 106 -4.11 -4.92 0.42
CA ALA A 106 -5.14 -5.82 0.95
C ALA A 106 -5.96 -5.16 2.07
N LEU A 107 -5.31 -4.36 2.93
CA LEU A 107 -6.01 -3.60 3.97
C LEU A 107 -6.98 -2.59 3.36
N LEU A 108 -6.53 -1.84 2.36
CA LEU A 108 -7.39 -0.85 1.67
C LEU A 108 -8.56 -1.54 0.96
N LEU A 109 -8.30 -2.67 0.32
CA LEU A 109 -9.33 -3.42 -0.40
C LEU A 109 -10.41 -3.91 0.56
N ALA A 110 -10.03 -4.38 1.74
CA ALA A 110 -10.97 -4.82 2.76
C ALA A 110 -11.88 -3.67 3.24
N VAL A 111 -11.31 -2.48 3.44
CA VAL A 111 -12.09 -1.29 3.82
C VAL A 111 -13.01 -0.85 2.68
N GLN A 112 -12.52 -0.86 1.44
CA GLN A 112 -13.33 -0.49 0.28
C GLN A 112 -14.57 -1.38 0.14
N ARG A 113 -14.40 -2.68 0.40
CA ARG A 113 -15.48 -3.68 0.29
C ARG A 113 -16.34 -3.76 1.54
N SER A 114 -15.98 -3.05 2.60
CA SER A 114 -16.71 -3.13 3.86
C SER A 114 -18.08 -2.45 3.76
N PRO A 115 -19.05 -2.85 4.61
CA PRO A 115 -20.35 -2.18 4.68
C PRO A 115 -20.23 -0.70 5.10
N ALA A 116 -19.13 -0.30 5.71
CA ALA A 116 -18.90 1.08 6.11
C ALA A 116 -18.74 2.00 4.88
N ASN A 117 -18.37 1.46 3.73
CA ASN A 117 -18.30 2.22 2.47
C ASN A 117 -19.71 2.38 1.89
N ARG A 118 -20.53 3.16 2.59
CA ARG A 118 -21.93 3.37 2.28
C ARG A 118 -22.24 4.69 1.62
N HIS A 119 -21.26 5.32 1.02
CA HIS A 119 -21.54 6.56 0.32
C HIS A 119 -22.64 6.31 -0.71
N PRO A 120 -23.66 7.19 -0.77
CA PRO A 120 -24.88 6.88 -1.52
C PRO A 120 -24.61 6.53 -2.98
N ASN A 121 -23.68 7.22 -3.65
CA ASN A 121 -23.29 6.85 -5.00
C ASN A 121 -22.40 7.92 -5.64
N PRO A 122 -21.22 7.56 -6.20
CA PRO A 122 -20.61 6.25 -6.15
C PRO A 122 -19.89 5.99 -4.81
N LYS A 123 -19.60 4.74 -4.53
CA LYS A 123 -18.75 4.37 -3.40
C LYS A 123 -17.34 4.93 -3.60
N PHE A 124 -16.64 5.15 -2.50
CA PHE A 124 -15.25 5.59 -2.57
C PHE A 124 -14.36 4.52 -3.18
N GLN A 125 -13.42 4.96 -4.01
CA GLN A 125 -12.49 4.12 -4.74
C GLN A 125 -11.15 4.00 -4.02
N LEU A 126 -10.32 3.05 -4.45
CA LEU A 126 -9.03 2.78 -3.81
C LEU A 126 -8.08 3.97 -3.84
N ASP A 127 -8.08 4.76 -4.92
CA ASP A 127 -7.25 5.97 -5.00
C ASP A 127 -7.64 6.99 -3.92
N GLN A 128 -8.92 7.13 -3.66
CA GLN A 128 -9.42 8.02 -2.59
C GLN A 128 -9.01 7.50 -1.21
N LEU A 129 -9.12 6.19 -0.97
CA LEU A 129 -8.71 5.57 0.29
C LEU A 129 -7.20 5.73 0.50
N THR A 130 -6.40 5.51 -0.53
CA THR A 130 -4.94 5.70 -0.47
C THR A 130 -4.60 7.15 -0.11
N THR A 131 -5.23 8.09 -0.78
CA THR A 131 -5.05 9.53 -0.53
C THR A 131 -5.42 9.88 0.91
N ALA A 132 -6.53 9.35 1.42
CA ALA A 132 -6.96 9.56 2.80
C ALA A 132 -5.90 9.11 3.80
N CYS A 133 -5.28 7.94 3.57
CA CYS A 133 -4.24 7.43 4.46
C CYS A 133 -3.01 8.35 4.49
N VAL A 134 -2.61 8.88 3.33
CA VAL A 134 -1.49 9.83 3.27
C VAL A 134 -1.83 11.13 3.99
N ALA A 135 -3.03 11.68 3.75
CA ALA A 135 -3.46 12.91 4.40
C ALA A 135 -3.57 12.77 5.92
N LEU A 136 -4.12 11.67 6.40
CA LEU A 136 -4.24 11.39 7.84
C LEU A 136 -2.87 11.22 8.49
N SER A 137 -1.94 10.56 7.82
CA SER A 137 -0.57 10.38 8.31
C SER A 137 0.16 11.72 8.39
N ARG A 138 -0.03 12.59 7.40
CA ARG A 138 0.54 13.94 7.39
C ARG A 138 0.03 14.76 8.58
N ARG A 139 -1.24 14.65 8.90
CA ARG A 139 -1.84 15.37 10.03
C ARG A 139 -1.30 14.89 11.37
N ALA A 140 -1.08 13.59 11.48
CA ALA A 140 -0.56 13.01 12.70
C ALA A 140 0.90 13.43 12.93
N ASP A 141 1.70 13.53 11.87
CA ASP A 141 3.09 13.95 11.93
C ASP A 141 3.52 14.62 10.63
N ALA A 142 3.48 15.94 10.60
CA ALA A 142 3.83 16.72 9.43
C ALA A 142 5.32 16.62 9.06
N SER A 143 6.19 16.21 10.00
CA SER A 143 7.61 16.02 9.74
C SER A 143 7.89 14.79 8.86
N GLY A 144 6.99 13.81 8.85
CA GLY A 144 7.17 12.55 8.14
C GLY A 144 8.06 11.54 8.83
N ALA A 145 8.58 11.85 10.02
CA ALA A 145 9.47 10.95 10.76
C ALA A 145 8.79 9.60 11.08
N ASN A 146 7.51 9.65 11.45
CA ASN A 146 6.73 8.43 11.74
C ASN A 146 6.56 7.57 10.49
N ILE A 147 6.38 8.19 9.33
CA ILE A 147 6.25 7.48 8.06
C ILE A 147 7.54 6.72 7.75
N LEU A 148 8.69 7.38 7.87
CA LEU A 148 9.98 6.75 7.63
C LEU A 148 10.24 5.62 8.62
N GLN A 149 9.89 5.80 9.88
CA GLN A 149 10.03 4.75 10.89
C GLN A 149 9.14 3.56 10.57
N GLN A 150 7.89 3.80 10.18
CA GLN A 150 6.98 2.72 9.79
C GLN A 150 7.46 2.02 8.52
N ALA A 151 8.05 2.73 7.57
CA ALA A 151 8.65 2.13 6.39
C ALA A 151 9.77 1.15 6.77
N ARG A 152 10.58 1.49 7.76
CA ARG A 152 11.62 0.59 8.29
C ARG A 152 11.00 -0.67 8.89
N VAL A 153 9.94 -0.52 9.67
CA VAL A 153 9.22 -1.66 10.26
C VAL A 153 8.65 -2.57 9.16
N ASN A 154 8.00 -1.98 8.15
CA ASN A 154 7.43 -2.74 7.05
C ASN A 154 8.50 -3.49 6.27
N MET A 155 9.63 -2.86 6.01
CA MET A 155 10.77 -3.51 5.34
C MET A 155 11.30 -4.67 6.17
N ALA A 156 11.46 -4.49 7.47
CA ALA A 156 11.93 -5.55 8.36
C ALA A 156 10.94 -6.72 8.38
N ASN A 157 9.63 -6.44 8.36
CA ASN A 157 8.59 -7.47 8.31
C ASN A 157 8.65 -8.28 7.00
N ARG A 158 8.90 -7.62 5.88
CA ARG A 158 9.07 -8.31 4.58
C ARG A 158 10.27 -9.24 4.61
N VAL A 159 11.40 -8.77 5.14
CA VAL A 159 12.62 -9.58 5.26
C VAL A 159 12.38 -10.77 6.20
N ALA A 160 11.72 -10.56 7.34
CA ALA A 160 11.41 -11.63 8.29
C ALA A 160 10.49 -12.69 7.67
N LYS A 161 9.49 -12.30 6.89
CA LYS A 161 8.61 -13.22 6.18
C LYS A 161 9.36 -14.08 5.17
N ARG A 162 10.29 -13.49 4.42
CA ARG A 162 11.14 -14.24 3.49
C ARG A 162 11.98 -15.28 4.22
N ARG A 163 12.60 -14.90 5.34
CA ARG A 163 13.41 -15.81 6.15
C ARG A 163 12.58 -16.90 6.79
N GLY A 164 11.37 -16.56 7.29
CA GLY A 164 10.44 -17.52 7.85
C GLY A 164 9.95 -18.54 6.83
N ALA A 165 9.63 -18.10 5.61
CA ALA A 165 9.25 -18.98 4.51
C ALA A 165 10.42 -19.92 4.13
N HIS A 166 11.66 -19.47 4.25
CA HIS A 166 12.85 -20.26 3.96
C HIS A 166 13.12 -21.31 5.03
N LEU A 167 12.77 -21.03 6.28
CA LEU A 167 13.01 -21.95 7.41
C LEU A 167 11.95 -23.06 7.54
N THR A 168 10.79 -22.90 6.91
CA THR A 168 9.71 -23.90 6.94
C THR A 168 9.83 -24.96 5.85
N ILE A 169 10.83 -24.87 5.03
CA ILE A 169 11.16 -25.88 4.01
C ILE A 169 12.21 -26.84 4.54
#